data_23afb8d328432e58c4c424b6efdeadb5
#
_entry.id   23afb8d328432e58c4c424b6efdeadb5
#
_cell.length_a   1.000
_cell.length_b   1.000
_cell.length_c   1.000
_cell.angle_alpha   90.00
_cell.angle_beta   90.00
_cell.angle_gamma   90.00
#
_symmetry.space_group_name_H-M   'P 1'
#
loop_
_entity.id
_entity.type
_entity.pdbx_description
1 polymer ?
#
loop_
_entity_poly.entity_id
_entity_poly.type
_entity_poly.pdbx_seq_one_letter_code
_entity_poly.pdbx_strand_id
1 'polypeptide(L)' 'MEAMIKEYENILNRLFNAELWLKNKGFDNWEDIKGKKAYVQYNKLLKEAEQLQEALHKHLKIKNY' A
#
# COMPACT_ATOMS: atom_id res chain seq x y z
N MET A 1 6.42 -13.50 11.80
CA MET A 1 5.56 -12.38 12.18
C MET A 1 6.24 -11.03 12.01
N GLU A 2 7.41 -10.86 12.59
CA GLU A 2 8.15 -9.61 12.46
C GLU A 2 8.47 -9.24 11.01
N ALA A 3 8.83 -10.24 10.21
CA ALA A 3 9.13 -10.00 8.80
C ALA A 3 7.91 -9.48 8.04
N MET A 4 6.74 -10.00 8.35
CA MET A 4 5.49 -9.56 7.72
C MET A 4 5.15 -8.12 8.11
N ILE A 5 5.35 -7.79 9.38
CA ILE A 5 5.07 -6.43 9.86
C ILE A 5 6.01 -5.43 9.20
N LYS A 6 7.29 -5.77 9.09
CA LYS A 6 8.26 -4.91 8.42
C LYS A 6 7.93 -4.73 6.95
N GLU A 7 7.52 -5.81 6.29
CA GLU A 7 7.14 -5.75 4.90
C GLU A 7 5.92 -4.86 4.69
N TYR A 8 4.95 -4.98 5.57
CA TYR A 8 3.75 -4.16 5.53
C TYR A 8 4.10 -2.68 5.74
N GLU A 9 4.95 -2.39 6.71
CA GLU A 9 5.41 -1.03 6.96
C GLU A 9 6.13 -0.44 5.76
N ASN A 10 6.97 -1.25 5.09
CA ASN A 10 7.67 -0.80 3.90
C ASN A 10 6.70 -0.44 2.78
N ILE A 11 5.67 -1.26 2.60
CA ILE A 11 4.66 -1.00 1.57
C ILE A 11 3.88 0.27 1.90
N LEU A 12 3.52 0.46 3.15
CA LEU A 12 2.82 1.67 3.58
C LEU A 12 3.68 2.91 3.34
N ASN A 13 4.98 2.82 3.61
CA ASN A 13 5.89 3.93 3.35
C ASN A 13 5.96 4.26 1.86
N ARG A 14 5.98 3.24 1.02
CA ARG A 14 5.99 3.42 -0.43
C ARG A 14 4.70 4.06 -0.91
N LEU A 15 3.57 3.65 -0.35
CA LEU A 15 2.27 4.24 -0.68
C LEU A 15 2.23 5.71 -0.26
N PHE A 16 2.73 6.01 0.91
CA PHE A 16 2.80 7.37 1.40
C PHE A 16 3.65 8.26 0.49
N ASN A 17 4.83 7.75 0.10
CA ASN A 17 5.72 8.48 -0.80
C ASN A 17 5.08 8.68 -2.17
N ALA A 18 4.34 7.69 -2.64
CA ALA A 18 3.63 7.80 -3.91
C ALA A 18 2.58 8.89 -3.86
N GLU A 19 1.87 9.01 -2.76
CA GLU A 19 0.87 10.07 -2.59
C GLU A 19 1.50 11.44 -2.55
N LEU A 20 2.65 11.57 -1.89
CA LEU A 20 3.40 12.82 -1.87
C LEU A 20 3.85 13.20 -3.28
N TRP A 21 4.32 12.20 -4.04
CA TRP A 21 4.72 12.42 -5.43
C TRP A 21 3.54 12.94 -6.25
N LEU A 22 2.37 12.35 -6.07
CA LEU A 22 1.17 12.75 -6.79
C LEU A 22 0.82 14.21 -6.53
N LYS A 23 0.83 14.59 -5.26
CA LYS A 23 0.54 15.97 -4.86
C LYS A 23 1.56 16.95 -5.39
N ASN A 24 2.84 16.55 -5.38
CA ASN A 24 3.91 17.40 -5.89
C ASN A 24 3.79 17.63 -7.39
N LYS A 25 3.19 16.70 -8.11
CA LYS A 25 2.95 16.84 -9.54
C LYS A 25 1.69 17.65 -9.86
N GLY A 26 0.93 18.02 -8.83
CA GLY A 26 -0.25 18.84 -9.00
C GLY A 26 -1.53 18.08 -9.28
N PHE A 27 -1.54 16.79 -9.02
CA PHE A 27 -2.75 15.98 -9.19
C PHE A 27 -3.51 15.85 -7.88
N ASP A 28 -4.82 15.90 -7.95
CA ASP A 28 -5.67 15.78 -6.76
C ASP A 28 -5.97 14.33 -6.40
N ASN A 29 -6.04 13.46 -7.41
CA ASN A 29 -6.31 12.06 -7.17
C ASN A 29 -5.68 11.20 -8.25
N TRP A 30 -5.63 9.88 -7.97
CA TRP A 30 -4.97 8.94 -8.86
C TRP A 30 -5.71 8.73 -10.18
N GLU A 31 -6.99 8.97 -10.22
CA GLU A 31 -7.77 8.81 -11.44
C GLU A 31 -7.32 9.76 -12.53
N ASP A 32 -6.77 10.92 -12.15
CA ASP A 32 -6.28 11.90 -13.10
C ASP A 32 -5.10 11.37 -13.93
N ILE A 33 -4.40 10.38 -13.43
CA ILE A 33 -3.27 9.79 -14.15
C ILE A 33 -3.51 8.32 -14.49
N LYS A 34 -4.78 7.96 -14.61
CA LYS A 34 -5.17 6.61 -15.00
C LYS A 34 -4.53 6.23 -16.34
N GLY A 35 -3.91 5.07 -16.37
CA GLY A 35 -3.21 4.61 -17.57
C GLY A 35 -1.72 4.89 -17.58
N LYS A 36 -1.22 5.69 -16.63
CA LYS A 36 0.21 5.93 -16.52
C LYS A 36 0.87 4.87 -15.64
N LYS A 37 2.17 4.70 -15.82
CA LYS A 37 2.94 3.71 -15.07
C LYS A 37 2.81 3.89 -13.55
N ALA A 38 2.82 5.14 -13.10
CA ALA A 38 2.70 5.43 -11.67
C ALA A 38 1.38 4.93 -11.10
N TYR A 39 0.29 5.06 -11.86
CA TYR A 39 -1.00 4.57 -11.45
C TYR A 39 -1.00 3.05 -11.29
N VAL A 40 -0.42 2.36 -12.26
CA VAL A 40 -0.32 0.89 -12.23
C VAL A 40 0.50 0.43 -11.04
N GLN A 41 1.63 1.08 -10.79
CA GLN A 41 2.48 0.75 -9.66
C GLN A 41 1.79 0.99 -8.32
N TYR A 42 1.07 2.09 -8.21
CA TYR A 42 0.33 2.40 -7.00
C TYR A 42 -0.73 1.34 -6.70
N ASN A 43 -1.49 0.95 -7.71
CA ASN A 43 -2.50 -0.11 -7.57
C ASN A 43 -1.88 -1.44 -7.16
N LYS A 44 -0.72 -1.74 -7.70
CA LYS A 44 0.01 -2.96 -7.33
C LYS A 44 0.39 -2.95 -5.86
N LEU A 45 0.89 -1.81 -5.39
CA LEU A 45 1.25 -1.65 -3.98
C LEU A 45 0.02 -1.75 -3.08
N LEU A 46 -1.10 -1.18 -3.50
CA LEU A 46 -2.34 -1.28 -2.74
C LEU A 46 -2.78 -2.72 -2.59
N LYS A 47 -2.71 -3.50 -3.65
CA LYS A 47 -3.07 -4.92 -3.59
C LYS A 47 -2.16 -5.69 -2.66
N GLU A 48 -0.88 -5.43 -2.72
CA GLU A 48 0.09 -6.07 -1.83
C GLU A 48 -0.18 -5.71 -0.37
N ALA A 49 -0.48 -4.44 -0.10
CA ALA A 49 -0.81 -3.99 1.24
C ALA A 49 -2.08 -4.67 1.76
N GLU A 50 -3.09 -4.79 0.91
CA GLU A 50 -4.33 -5.47 1.29
C GLU A 50 -4.10 -6.94 1.62
N GLN A 51 -3.29 -7.62 0.83
CA GLN A 51 -2.98 -9.04 1.06
C GLN A 51 -2.23 -9.23 2.37
N LEU A 52 -1.26 -8.39 2.64
CA LEU A 52 -0.51 -8.45 3.89
C LEU A 52 -1.39 -8.09 5.09
N GLN A 53 -2.24 -7.10 4.92
CA GLN A 53 -3.17 -6.72 5.97
C GLN A 53 -4.10 -7.87 6.32
N GLU A 54 -4.61 -8.56 5.33
CA GLU A 54 -5.46 -9.74 5.56
C GLU A 54 -4.71 -10.84 6.30
N ALA A 55 -3.48 -11.12 5.87
CA ALA A 55 -2.67 -12.15 6.50
C ALA A 55 -2.37 -11.80 7.96
N LEU A 56 -2.01 -10.56 8.22
CA LEU A 56 -1.73 -10.09 9.57
C LEU A 56 -2.99 -10.14 10.43
N HIS A 57 -4.11 -9.75 9.87
CA HIS A 57 -5.38 -9.74 10.57
C HIS A 57 -5.80 -11.15 10.98
N LYS A 58 -5.66 -12.10 10.08
CA LYS A 58 -5.93 -13.50 10.36
C LYS A 58 -5.05 -14.04 11.47
N HIS A 59 -3.78 -13.68 11.43
CA HIS A 59 -2.82 -14.13 12.42
C HIS A 59 -3.13 -13.57 13.81
N LEU A 60 -3.46 -12.29 13.87
CA LEU A 60 -3.82 -11.65 15.12
C LEU A 60 -5.14 -12.19 15.67
N LYS A 61 -6.08 -12.49 14.79
CA LYS A 61 -7.36 -13.05 15.17
C LYS A 61 -7.21 -14.41 15.83
N ILE A 62 -6.32 -15.22 15.28
CA ILE A 62 -6.03 -16.53 15.84
C ILE A 62 -5.41 -16.41 17.24
N LYS A 63 -4.58 -15.40 17.43
CA LYS A 63 -3.90 -15.16 18.70
C LYS A 63 -4.82 -14.65 19.80
N ASN A 64 -5.90 -14.02 19.44
CA ASN A 64 -6.81 -13.42 20.41
C ASN A 64 -7.75 -14.43 21.07
N TYR A 65 -7.63 -15.67 20.73
CA TYR A 65 -8.37 -16.75 21.36
C TYR A 65 -7.43 -17.68 22.09
#